data_40be8721cf60b071a3979f368a5c7ea8
#
_entry.id   40be8721cf60b071a3979f368a5c7ea8
#
_cell.length_a   1.000
_cell.length_b   1.000
_cell.length_c   1.000
_cell.angle_alpha   90.00
_cell.angle_beta   90.00
_cell.angle_gamma   90.00
#
_symmetry.space_group_name_H-M   'P 1'
#
loop_
_entity.id
_entity.type
_entity.pdbx_description
1 polymer ?
#
loop_
_entity_poly.entity_id
_entity_poly.type
_entity_poly.pdbx_seq_one_letter_code
_entity_poly.pdbx_strand_id
1 'polypeptide(L)'
;MKLSSKLITTLALTAGISMAHAGAVVVAGASSPLAASSSGDVVKVFLGKKKALGGVSVVPVDQSEGAGARTDFYSNVVKKSEAQLKSYWSRLIFTGKGQAPQVVGGDAEVKNMVATNPNIIGYIDESAVDGSVKVIYKP
;
A
#
# COMPACT_ATOMS: atom_id res chain seq x y z
N MET A 1 41.06 -41.43 37.93
CA MET A 1 39.70 -40.95 37.70
C MET A 1 39.77 -39.75 36.79
N LYS A 2 39.32 -39.90 35.54
CA LYS A 2 39.26 -38.77 34.60
C LYS A 2 37.82 -38.30 34.53
N LEU A 3 37.56 -37.12 35.04
CA LEU A 3 36.28 -36.43 34.88
C LEU A 3 36.25 -35.78 33.49
N SER A 4 35.49 -36.34 32.57
CA SER A 4 35.23 -35.71 31.29
C SER A 4 34.14 -34.67 31.49
N SER A 5 34.56 -33.41 31.53
CA SER A 5 33.63 -32.29 31.49
C SER A 5 33.13 -32.12 30.04
N LYS A 6 31.90 -32.54 29.80
CA LYS A 6 31.22 -32.25 28.52
C LYS A 6 30.70 -30.84 28.58
N LEU A 7 31.38 -29.92 27.93
CA LEU A 7 30.86 -28.59 27.65
C LEU A 7 29.68 -28.76 26.64
N ILE A 8 28.49 -28.53 27.17
CA ILE A 8 27.29 -28.39 26.33
C ILE A 8 27.29 -26.92 25.90
N THR A 9 27.73 -26.67 24.67
CA THR A 9 27.60 -25.34 24.07
C THR A 9 26.15 -25.22 23.57
N THR A 10 25.35 -24.51 24.38
CA THR A 10 23.99 -24.16 23.97
C THR A 10 24.09 -23.04 22.94
N LEU A 11 23.94 -23.40 21.66
CA LEU A 11 23.82 -22.45 20.56
C LEU A 11 22.45 -21.80 20.66
N ALA A 12 22.37 -20.60 21.23
CA ALA A 12 21.17 -19.79 21.20
C ALA A 12 20.94 -19.31 19.77
N LEU A 13 20.03 -19.97 19.08
CA LEU A 13 19.56 -19.53 17.77
C LEU A 13 18.65 -18.32 18.01
N THR A 14 19.20 -17.12 17.97
CA THR A 14 18.39 -15.89 17.90
C THR A 14 17.78 -15.86 16.51
N ALA A 15 16.56 -16.38 16.41
CA ALA A 15 15.73 -16.13 15.23
C ALA A 15 15.43 -14.61 15.22
N GLY A 16 16.22 -13.87 14.46
CA GLY A 16 15.90 -12.51 14.12
C GLY A 16 14.56 -12.51 13.40
N ILE A 17 13.52 -11.96 14.03
CA ILE A 17 12.25 -11.71 13.36
C ILE A 17 12.54 -10.61 12.34
N SER A 18 12.91 -11.03 11.14
CA SER A 18 12.93 -10.15 9.98
C SER A 18 11.48 -9.76 9.73
N MET A 19 11.13 -8.51 10.02
CA MET A 19 9.90 -7.90 9.53
C MET A 19 10.03 -7.82 8.02
N ALA A 20 9.70 -8.91 7.33
CA ALA A 20 9.65 -8.95 5.88
C ALA A 20 8.59 -7.95 5.44
N HIS A 21 9.02 -6.88 4.76
CA HIS A 21 8.14 -6.00 4.03
C HIS A 21 7.48 -6.83 2.92
N ALA A 22 6.18 -7.12 3.09
CA ALA A 22 5.46 -8.03 2.20
C ALA A 22 5.00 -7.39 0.89
N GLY A 23 5.23 -6.07 0.74
CA GLY A 23 4.81 -5.30 -0.42
C GLY A 23 3.46 -4.61 -0.23
N ALA A 24 3.20 -3.61 -1.06
CA ALA A 24 1.97 -2.84 -1.00
C ALA A 24 0.82 -3.56 -1.71
N VAL A 25 -0.34 -3.55 -1.08
CA VAL A 25 -1.61 -4.03 -1.65
C VAL A 25 -2.63 -2.90 -1.64
N VAL A 26 -3.54 -2.91 -2.59
CA VAL A 26 -4.63 -1.91 -2.65
C VAL A 26 -5.83 -2.45 -1.88
N VAL A 27 -6.37 -1.60 -1.01
CA VAL A 27 -7.44 -1.96 -0.08
C VAL A 27 -8.63 -1.03 -0.18
N ALA A 28 -9.79 -1.58 0.15
CA ALA A 28 -11.03 -0.87 0.43
C ALA A 28 -11.52 -1.26 1.82
N GLY A 29 -12.51 -0.55 2.35
CA GLY A 29 -13.16 -0.96 3.60
C GLY A 29 -13.83 -2.33 3.48
N ALA A 30 -13.87 -3.09 4.57
CA ALA A 30 -14.47 -4.43 4.58
C ALA A 30 -15.93 -4.44 4.11
N SER A 31 -16.67 -3.37 4.35
CA SER A 31 -18.08 -3.20 3.93
C SER A 31 -18.25 -2.50 2.57
N SER A 32 -17.17 -2.15 1.89
CA SER A 32 -17.22 -1.52 0.58
C SER A 32 -17.84 -2.46 -0.47
N PRO A 33 -18.62 -1.94 -1.43
CA PRO A 33 -19.13 -2.73 -2.55
C PRO A 33 -18.09 -3.09 -3.61
N LEU A 34 -16.85 -2.56 -3.47
CA LEU A 34 -15.78 -2.78 -4.44
C LEU A 34 -15.35 -4.25 -4.47
N ALA A 35 -15.18 -4.77 -5.67
CA ALA A 35 -14.62 -6.09 -5.91
C ALA A 35 -13.14 -6.02 -6.30
N ALA A 36 -12.49 -7.17 -6.46
CA ALA A 36 -11.14 -7.25 -7.00
C ALA A 36 -11.03 -6.52 -8.34
N SER A 37 -9.97 -5.76 -8.52
CA SER A 37 -9.74 -4.91 -9.68
C SER A 37 -8.42 -5.27 -10.36
N SER A 38 -8.31 -4.99 -11.64
CA SER A 38 -7.08 -5.20 -12.40
C SER A 38 -6.01 -4.17 -12.05
N SER A 39 -4.75 -4.51 -12.27
CA SER A 39 -3.62 -3.59 -12.16
C SER A 39 -3.83 -2.32 -12.98
N GLY A 40 -4.23 -2.47 -14.24
CA GLY A 40 -4.45 -1.35 -15.14
C GLY A 40 -5.52 -0.37 -14.65
N ASP A 41 -6.60 -0.87 -14.11
CA ASP A 41 -7.68 -0.04 -13.56
C ASP A 41 -7.25 0.70 -12.29
N VAL A 42 -6.57 0.00 -11.39
CA VAL A 42 -6.02 0.61 -10.17
C VAL A 42 -5.03 1.73 -10.51
N VAL A 43 -4.09 1.48 -11.41
CA VAL A 43 -3.10 2.48 -11.84
C VAL A 43 -3.81 3.72 -12.43
N LYS A 44 -4.82 3.52 -13.26
CA LYS A 44 -5.58 4.64 -13.83
C LYS A 44 -6.29 5.48 -12.77
N VAL A 45 -6.82 4.84 -11.74
CA VAL A 45 -7.46 5.56 -10.62
C VAL A 45 -6.44 6.41 -9.87
N PHE A 46 -5.30 5.85 -9.48
CA PHE A 46 -4.27 6.59 -8.76
C PHE A 46 -3.60 7.68 -9.61
N LEU A 47 -3.61 7.55 -10.92
CA LEU A 47 -3.11 8.58 -11.85
C LEU A 47 -4.20 9.58 -12.30
N GLY A 48 -5.39 9.50 -11.75
CA GLY A 48 -6.48 10.44 -12.04
C GLY A 48 -7.14 10.24 -13.41
N LYS A 49 -6.85 9.12 -14.10
CA LYS A 49 -7.40 8.81 -15.43
C LYS A 49 -8.76 8.11 -15.36
N LYS A 50 -9.13 7.58 -14.20
CA LYS A 50 -10.36 6.84 -13.97
C LYS A 50 -10.90 7.18 -12.58
N LYS A 51 -12.20 7.36 -12.47
CA LYS A 51 -12.87 7.75 -11.20
C LYS A 51 -13.80 6.69 -10.66
N ALA A 52 -13.80 5.51 -11.25
CA ALA A 52 -14.64 4.40 -10.85
C ALA A 52 -13.92 3.06 -11.05
N LEU A 53 -14.28 2.08 -10.25
CA LEU A 53 -13.88 0.68 -10.38
C LEU A 53 -15.13 -0.18 -10.39
N GLY A 54 -15.31 -0.99 -11.44
CA GLY A 54 -16.48 -1.85 -11.57
C GLY A 54 -17.82 -1.11 -11.47
N GLY A 55 -17.89 0.13 -11.98
CA GLY A 55 -19.08 0.96 -11.90
C GLY A 55 -19.29 1.69 -10.58
N VAL A 56 -18.41 1.49 -9.60
CA VAL A 56 -18.47 2.17 -8.30
C VAL A 56 -17.51 3.36 -8.31
N SER A 57 -18.01 4.54 -7.99
CA SER A 57 -17.19 5.75 -7.86
C SER A 57 -16.18 5.60 -6.72
N VAL A 58 -14.92 5.94 -6.96
CA VAL A 58 -13.84 5.80 -5.97
C VAL A 58 -13.01 7.06 -5.85
N VAL A 59 -12.48 7.26 -4.65
CA VAL A 59 -11.54 8.33 -4.34
C VAL A 59 -10.26 7.70 -3.78
N PRO A 60 -9.12 7.81 -4.47
CA PRO A 60 -7.87 7.28 -3.95
C PRO A 60 -7.28 8.23 -2.91
N VAL A 61 -6.66 7.66 -1.88
CA VAL A 61 -5.81 8.37 -0.93
C VAL A 61 -4.38 7.86 -1.02
N ASP A 62 -3.44 8.70 -0.64
CA ASP A 62 -2.02 8.44 -0.78
C ASP A 62 -1.30 8.45 0.57
N GLN A 63 -0.12 7.89 0.61
CA GLN A 63 0.75 7.93 1.77
C GLN A 63 1.82 9.01 1.61
N SER A 64 2.41 9.40 2.74
CA SER A 64 3.47 10.38 2.78
C SER A 64 4.70 9.92 1.99
N GLU A 65 5.36 10.86 1.33
CA GLU A 65 6.65 10.62 0.67
C GLU A 65 7.66 10.07 1.68
N GLY A 66 8.37 9.01 1.31
CA GLY A 66 9.28 8.29 2.19
C GLY A 66 8.65 7.10 2.93
N ALA A 67 7.33 6.97 2.96
CA ALA A 67 6.69 5.77 3.49
C ALA A 67 7.05 4.54 2.64
N GLY A 68 7.39 3.41 3.29
CA GLY A 68 7.81 2.20 2.60
C GLY A 68 6.76 1.65 1.64
N ALA A 69 5.48 1.64 2.05
CA ALA A 69 4.38 1.22 1.21
C ALA A 69 4.21 2.13 -0.02
N ARG A 70 4.43 3.44 0.13
CA ARG A 70 4.39 4.38 -1.01
C ARG A 70 5.48 4.08 -2.03
N THR A 71 6.70 3.93 -1.59
CA THR A 71 7.83 3.60 -2.46
C THR A 71 7.57 2.30 -3.22
N ASP A 72 7.11 1.27 -2.53
CA ASP A 72 6.80 -0.02 -3.11
C ASP A 72 5.65 0.06 -4.12
N PHE A 73 4.55 0.73 -3.77
CA PHE A 73 3.38 0.87 -4.62
C PHE A 73 3.72 1.60 -5.93
N TYR A 74 4.36 2.75 -5.86
CA TYR A 74 4.68 3.51 -7.07
C TYR A 74 5.76 2.84 -7.92
N SER A 75 6.74 2.18 -7.31
CA SER A 75 7.78 1.46 -8.06
C SER A 75 7.25 0.18 -8.72
N ASN A 76 6.46 -0.61 -8.02
CA ASN A 76 6.10 -1.96 -8.46
C ASN A 76 4.73 -2.04 -9.12
N VAL A 77 3.79 -1.17 -8.78
CA VAL A 77 2.43 -1.16 -9.33
C VAL A 77 2.28 -0.07 -10.39
N VAL A 78 2.56 1.17 -10.04
CA VAL A 78 2.40 2.32 -10.96
C VAL A 78 3.56 2.43 -11.94
N LYS A 79 4.74 1.91 -11.57
CA LYS A 79 5.97 1.95 -12.38
C LYS A 79 6.48 3.38 -12.61
N LYS A 80 6.41 4.21 -11.58
CA LYS A 80 6.94 5.58 -11.58
C LYS A 80 7.79 5.84 -10.35
N SER A 81 8.94 6.51 -10.54
CA SER A 81 9.73 7.08 -9.44
C SER A 81 9.02 8.32 -8.86
N GLU A 82 9.46 8.77 -7.67
CA GLU A 82 8.95 10.02 -7.09
C GLU A 82 9.18 11.23 -8.02
N ALA A 83 10.32 11.30 -8.70
CA ALA A 83 10.60 12.37 -9.65
C ALA A 83 9.66 12.34 -10.86
N GLN A 84 9.40 11.15 -11.42
CA GLN A 84 8.46 10.98 -12.53
C GLN A 84 7.03 11.31 -12.10
N LEU A 85 6.63 10.92 -10.90
CA LEU A 85 5.32 11.20 -10.33
C LEU A 85 5.13 12.71 -10.11
N LYS A 86 6.13 13.38 -9.58
CA LYS A 86 6.12 14.82 -9.38
C LYS A 86 5.98 15.59 -10.70
N SER A 87 6.70 15.18 -11.73
CA SER A 87 6.57 15.75 -13.08
C SER A 87 5.20 15.49 -13.70
N TYR A 88 4.67 14.29 -13.51
CA TYR A 88 3.35 13.91 -14.00
C TYR A 88 2.26 14.82 -13.40
N TRP A 89 2.21 14.95 -12.07
CA TRP A 89 1.20 15.77 -11.41
C TRP A 89 1.38 17.26 -11.67
N SER A 90 2.61 17.76 -11.72
CA SER A 90 2.87 19.17 -12.05
C SER A 90 2.27 19.54 -13.40
N ARG A 91 2.41 18.66 -14.39
CA ARG A 91 1.83 18.88 -15.72
C ARG A 91 0.31 18.88 -15.71
N LEU A 92 -0.32 17.93 -15.01
CA LEU A 92 -1.77 17.84 -14.93
C LEU A 92 -2.38 19.01 -14.15
N ILE A 93 -1.77 19.38 -13.03
CA ILE A 93 -2.23 20.50 -12.20
C ILE A 93 -2.09 21.83 -12.96
N PHE A 94 -0.96 22.04 -13.62
CA PHE A 94 -0.69 23.24 -14.39
C PHE A 94 -1.70 23.43 -15.55
N THR A 95 -2.10 22.34 -16.19
CA THR A 95 -3.09 22.36 -17.29
C THR A 95 -4.55 22.26 -16.80
N GLY A 96 -4.78 22.18 -15.49
CA GLY A 96 -6.12 22.03 -14.92
C GLY A 96 -6.79 20.68 -15.15
N LYS A 97 -6.04 19.66 -15.56
CA LYS A 97 -6.58 18.35 -15.96
C LYS A 97 -6.70 17.32 -14.84
N GLY A 98 -6.23 17.63 -13.64
CA GLY A 98 -6.31 16.71 -12.53
C GLY A 98 -5.66 17.21 -11.26
N GLN A 99 -5.85 16.44 -10.19
CA GLN A 99 -5.26 16.65 -8.87
C GLN A 99 -4.69 15.34 -8.37
N ALA A 100 -3.56 15.42 -7.66
CA ALA A 100 -2.98 14.26 -6.98
C ALA A 100 -3.93 13.76 -5.87
N PRO A 101 -3.92 12.45 -5.55
CA PRO A 101 -4.63 11.94 -4.39
C PRO A 101 -4.19 12.65 -3.11
N GLN A 102 -5.13 12.81 -2.18
CA GLN A 102 -4.83 13.40 -0.87
C GLN A 102 -3.89 12.48 -0.09
N VAL A 103 -2.82 13.05 0.46
CA VAL A 103 -1.91 12.37 1.37
C VAL A 103 -2.51 12.36 2.77
N VAL A 104 -2.67 11.17 3.36
CA VAL A 104 -3.31 10.99 4.67
C VAL A 104 -2.36 10.47 5.76
N GLY A 105 -1.14 10.13 5.43
CA GLY A 105 -0.15 9.61 6.37
C GLY A 105 0.42 8.26 5.95
N GLY A 106 0.45 7.30 6.87
CA GLY A 106 0.96 5.95 6.64
C GLY A 106 -0.14 4.88 6.59
N ASP A 107 0.25 3.63 6.79
CA ASP A 107 -0.67 2.47 6.73
C ASP A 107 -1.87 2.60 7.67
N ALA A 108 -1.64 3.06 8.90
CA ALA A 108 -2.70 3.19 9.90
C ALA A 108 -3.76 4.22 9.50
N GLU A 109 -3.33 5.37 8.98
CA GLU A 109 -4.22 6.45 8.54
C GLU A 109 -5.01 6.03 7.30
N VAL A 110 -4.37 5.36 6.35
CA VAL A 110 -5.06 4.81 5.17
C VAL A 110 -6.11 3.78 5.59
N LYS A 111 -5.76 2.83 6.47
CA LYS A 111 -6.71 1.85 6.99
C LYS A 111 -7.94 2.50 7.61
N ASN A 112 -7.72 3.50 8.45
CA ASN A 112 -8.83 4.22 9.09
C ASN A 112 -9.73 4.92 8.07
N MET A 113 -9.15 5.57 7.08
CA MET A 113 -9.91 6.26 6.02
C MET A 113 -10.77 5.29 5.20
N VAL A 114 -10.19 4.19 4.73
CA VAL A 114 -10.93 3.22 3.90
C VAL A 114 -11.96 2.44 4.71
N ALA A 115 -11.69 2.15 5.98
CA ALA A 115 -12.62 1.43 6.84
C ALA A 115 -13.89 2.24 7.15
N THR A 116 -13.79 3.56 7.19
CA THR A 116 -14.89 4.48 7.53
C THR A 116 -15.60 5.08 6.31
N ASN A 117 -15.07 4.88 5.11
CA ASN A 117 -15.61 5.46 3.88
C ASN A 117 -15.64 4.41 2.75
N PRO A 118 -16.80 3.91 2.35
CA PRO A 118 -16.90 2.80 1.40
C PRO A 118 -16.41 3.14 -0.03
N ASN A 119 -16.26 4.41 -0.36
CA ASN A 119 -15.81 4.88 -1.67
C ASN A 119 -14.32 5.23 -1.72
N ILE A 120 -13.63 5.21 -0.58
CA ILE A 120 -12.20 5.51 -0.52
C ILE A 120 -11.41 4.22 -0.70
N ILE A 121 -10.39 4.29 -1.53
CA ILE A 121 -9.38 3.25 -1.69
C ILE A 121 -8.00 3.82 -1.37
N GLY A 122 -7.10 2.95 -0.94
CA GLY A 122 -5.71 3.28 -0.68
C GLY A 122 -4.85 2.04 -0.81
N TYR A 123 -3.57 2.19 -0.54
CA TYR A 123 -2.65 1.07 -0.47
C TYR A 123 -1.97 1.05 0.89
N ILE A 124 -1.68 -0.13 1.37
CA ILE A 124 -0.96 -0.38 2.63
C ILE A 124 -0.01 -1.54 2.44
N ASP A 125 0.95 -1.68 3.35
CA ASP A 125 1.75 -2.90 3.39
C ASP A 125 0.84 -4.11 3.69
N GLU A 126 1.08 -5.23 3.00
CA GLU A 126 0.27 -6.44 3.18
C GLU A 126 0.25 -6.91 4.64
N SER A 127 1.35 -6.72 5.37
CA SER A 127 1.43 -7.06 6.80
C SER A 127 0.48 -6.25 7.69
N ALA A 128 0.00 -5.11 7.21
CA ALA A 128 -0.95 -4.25 7.94
C ALA A 128 -2.42 -4.59 7.66
N VAL A 129 -2.71 -5.51 6.74
CA VAL A 129 -4.09 -5.93 6.42
C VAL A 129 -4.70 -6.65 7.62
N ASP A 130 -5.91 -6.26 7.96
CA ASP A 130 -6.73 -6.87 9.01
C ASP A 130 -8.20 -6.95 8.60
N GLY A 131 -9.08 -7.32 9.52
CA GLY A 131 -10.52 -7.48 9.25
C GLY A 131 -11.27 -6.19 8.93
N SER A 132 -10.67 -5.02 9.12
CA SER A 132 -11.30 -3.71 8.82
C SER A 132 -11.24 -3.35 7.34
N VAL A 133 -10.39 -4.02 6.57
CA VAL A 133 -10.18 -3.76 5.16
C VAL A 133 -10.21 -5.04 4.34
N LYS A 134 -10.43 -4.91 3.05
CA LYS A 134 -10.29 -6.01 2.09
C LYS A 134 -9.33 -5.62 0.98
N VAL A 135 -8.53 -6.58 0.53
CA VAL A 135 -7.61 -6.40 -0.59
C VAL A 135 -8.41 -6.47 -1.89
N ILE A 136 -8.34 -5.41 -2.69
CA ILE A 136 -8.96 -5.36 -4.02
C ILE A 136 -7.95 -5.54 -5.16
N TYR A 137 -6.67 -5.38 -4.86
CA TYR A 137 -5.58 -5.70 -5.79
C TYR A 137 -4.31 -6.07 -5.01
N LYS A 138 -3.70 -7.17 -5.43
CA LYS A 138 -2.40 -7.65 -4.94
C LYS A 138 -1.49 -7.91 -6.15
N PRO A 139 -0.29 -7.28 -6.18
CA PRO A 139 0.70 -7.53 -7.23
C PRO A 139 1.22 -8.96 -7.29
#